data_4dab97c7b11e34d065c44dd1183aa51e
#
_entry.id   4dab97c7b11e34d065c44dd1183aa51e
#
_cell.length_a   1.000
_cell.length_b   1.000
_cell.length_c   1.000
_cell.angle_alpha   90.00
_cell.angle_beta   90.00
_cell.angle_gamma   90.00
#
_symmetry.space_group_name_H-M   'P 1'
#
loop_
_entity.id
_entity.type
_entity.pdbx_description
1 polymer ?
#
loop_
_entity_poly.entity_id
_entity_poly.type
_entity_poly.pdbx_seq_one_letter_code
_entity_poly.pdbx_strand_id
1 'polypeptide(L)'
;MPDSTPSVPFSLSEPVPLRRGSLSERFVKCGKPACPCAKDPKARHGPYFSLTRAVGGRTQSRFLSAAQATLAGRQIERGQQFRSEVDHFWKRCEQEADRELSNPEAAPQEAAKKGGSKRRSKPRSEPPPSRKSKPS
;
A
#
# COMPACT_ATOMS: atom_id res chain seq x y z
N MET A 1 -15.51 -23.16 14.25
CA MET A 1 -16.04 -22.81 12.93
C MET A 1 -14.87 -22.56 12.01
N PRO A 2 -14.63 -23.41 11.05
CA PRO A 2 -13.61 -23.09 10.07
C PRO A 2 -14.14 -21.93 9.23
N ASP A 3 -13.54 -20.79 9.40
CA ASP A 3 -13.72 -19.69 8.48
C ASP A 3 -13.14 -20.12 7.14
N SER A 4 -13.99 -20.72 6.34
CA SER A 4 -13.67 -20.95 4.95
C SER A 4 -13.72 -19.61 4.23
N THR A 5 -12.74 -18.79 4.51
CA THR A 5 -12.42 -17.71 3.60
C THR A 5 -12.01 -18.39 2.30
N PRO A 6 -12.71 -18.19 1.20
CA PRO A 6 -12.24 -18.75 -0.05
C PRO A 6 -10.85 -18.15 -0.31
N SER A 7 -9.86 -18.96 -0.06
CA SER A 7 -8.51 -18.65 -0.48
C SER A 7 -8.54 -18.61 -1.98
N VAL A 8 -8.69 -17.43 -2.53
CA VAL A 8 -8.53 -17.23 -3.96
C VAL A 8 -7.04 -17.48 -4.23
N PRO A 9 -6.69 -18.53 -4.94
CA PRO A 9 -5.30 -18.78 -5.24
C PRO A 9 -4.81 -17.68 -6.18
N PHE A 10 -4.16 -16.69 -5.61
CA PHE A 10 -3.51 -15.67 -6.43
C PHE A 10 -2.28 -16.30 -7.07
N SER A 11 -2.37 -16.54 -8.36
CA SER A 11 -1.21 -16.91 -9.13
C SER A 11 -0.40 -15.66 -9.45
N LEU A 12 0.85 -15.64 -9.01
CA LEU A 12 1.76 -14.54 -9.34
C LEU A 12 2.21 -14.55 -10.81
N SER A 13 1.88 -15.62 -11.53
CA SER A 13 2.25 -15.74 -12.94
C SER A 13 1.33 -14.97 -13.86
N GLU A 14 0.10 -14.73 -13.46
CA GLU A 14 -0.86 -14.01 -14.30
C GLU A 14 -1.36 -12.75 -13.60
N PRO A 15 -1.37 -11.61 -14.29
CA PRO A 15 -1.86 -10.38 -13.70
C PRO A 15 -3.37 -10.46 -13.48
N VAL A 16 -3.79 -10.12 -12.28
CA VAL A 16 -5.18 -10.03 -11.87
C VAL A 16 -5.50 -8.57 -11.62
N PRO A 17 -6.72 -8.10 -11.92
CA PRO A 17 -7.06 -6.70 -11.72
C PRO A 17 -7.18 -6.36 -10.23
N LEU A 18 -6.06 -6.04 -9.63
CA LEU A 18 -5.90 -5.54 -8.27
C LEU A 18 -5.43 -4.10 -8.36
N ARG A 19 -5.81 -3.30 -7.39
CA ARG A 19 -5.44 -1.88 -7.38
C ARG A 19 -5.11 -1.41 -5.97
N ARG A 20 -4.07 -0.60 -5.90
CA ARG A 20 -3.78 0.21 -4.72
C ARG A 20 -4.43 1.57 -4.90
N GLY A 21 -4.77 2.22 -3.82
CA GLY A 21 -5.32 3.55 -3.83
C GLY A 21 -6.55 3.67 -2.96
N SER A 22 -7.16 4.82 -3.05
CA SER A 22 -8.40 5.13 -2.34
C SER A 22 -9.42 5.73 -3.29
N LEU A 23 -10.66 5.40 -3.05
CA LEU A 23 -11.79 5.94 -3.79
C LEU A 23 -12.52 6.92 -2.89
N SER A 24 -12.75 8.12 -3.38
CA SER A 24 -13.50 9.14 -2.67
C SER A 24 -14.72 9.59 -3.46
N GLU A 25 -15.77 9.88 -2.75
CA GLU A 25 -17.00 10.44 -3.28
C GLU A 25 -17.10 11.89 -2.83
N ARG A 26 -17.41 12.78 -3.75
CA ARG A 26 -17.48 14.20 -3.47
C ARG A 26 -18.71 14.83 -4.07
N PHE A 27 -19.32 15.68 -3.30
CA PHE A 27 -20.38 16.58 -3.74
C PHE A 27 -19.81 17.99 -3.77
N VAL A 28 -20.02 18.71 -4.87
CA VAL A 28 -19.44 20.02 -5.06
C VAL A 28 -20.51 21.08 -5.31
N LYS A 29 -20.22 22.29 -4.88
CA LYS A 29 -21.01 23.47 -5.16
C LYS A 29 -20.55 24.05 -6.49
N CYS A 30 -21.47 24.25 -7.43
CA CYS A 30 -21.13 24.93 -8.67
C CYS A 30 -21.04 26.46 -8.43
N GLY A 31 -20.22 27.13 -9.23
CA GLY A 31 -20.05 28.57 -9.10
C GLY A 31 -21.22 29.43 -9.62
N LYS A 32 -22.30 28.84 -10.08
CA LYS A 32 -23.42 29.55 -10.65
C LYS A 32 -24.38 30.03 -9.56
N PRO A 33 -24.63 31.36 -9.42
CA PRO A 33 -25.49 31.90 -8.38
C PRO A 33 -26.95 31.50 -8.53
N ALA A 34 -27.39 31.18 -9.74
CA ALA A 34 -28.76 30.75 -10.02
C ALA A 34 -29.05 29.29 -9.70
N CYS A 35 -28.00 28.52 -9.35
CA CYS A 35 -28.16 27.11 -9.05
C CYS A 35 -28.63 26.89 -7.61
N PRO A 36 -29.61 25.97 -7.37
CA PRO A 36 -30.07 25.64 -6.02
C PRO A 36 -28.96 25.23 -5.06
N CYS A 37 -27.86 24.68 -5.56
CA CYS A 37 -26.70 24.26 -4.74
C CYS A 37 -26.03 25.42 -4.01
N ALA A 38 -26.22 26.66 -4.48
CA ALA A 38 -25.65 27.84 -3.84
C ALA A 38 -26.29 28.13 -2.47
N LYS A 39 -27.57 27.77 -2.32
CA LYS A 39 -28.36 28.05 -1.11
C LYS A 39 -28.61 26.80 -0.26
N ASP A 40 -28.69 25.62 -0.87
CA ASP A 40 -29.03 24.38 -0.20
C ASP A 40 -27.84 23.40 -0.23
N PRO A 41 -27.27 23.04 0.94
CA PRO A 41 -26.17 22.07 1.00
C PRO A 41 -26.59 20.68 0.53
N LYS A 42 -27.88 20.35 0.51
CA LYS A 42 -28.39 19.07 0.01
C LYS A 42 -28.50 19.02 -1.52
N ALA A 43 -28.53 20.19 -2.17
CA ALA A 43 -28.66 20.31 -3.63
C ALA A 43 -27.29 20.35 -4.35
N ARG A 44 -26.23 19.98 -3.68
CA ARG A 44 -24.89 19.94 -4.28
C ARG A 44 -24.82 18.96 -5.44
N HIS A 45 -24.01 19.29 -6.43
CA HIS A 45 -23.77 18.44 -7.58
C HIS A 45 -22.88 17.27 -7.21
N GLY A 46 -23.20 16.13 -7.73
CA GLY A 46 -22.47 14.89 -7.52
C GLY A 46 -23.42 13.70 -7.56
N PRO A 47 -22.92 12.52 -7.20
CA PRO A 47 -21.56 12.27 -6.68
C PRO A 47 -20.48 12.30 -7.77
N TYR A 48 -19.36 12.91 -7.47
CA TYR A 48 -18.14 12.81 -8.27
C TYR A 48 -17.18 11.85 -7.60
N PHE A 49 -16.72 10.87 -8.35
CA PHE A 49 -15.81 9.86 -7.84
C PHE A 49 -14.39 10.20 -8.24
N SER A 50 -13.49 10.11 -7.30
CA SER A 50 -12.06 10.33 -7.51
C SER A 50 -11.26 9.16 -6.99
N LEU A 51 -10.43 8.62 -7.86
CA LEU A 51 -9.47 7.58 -7.51
C LEU A 51 -8.11 8.24 -7.27
N THR A 52 -7.59 8.06 -6.08
CA THR A 52 -6.29 8.62 -5.68
C THR A 52 -5.32 7.49 -5.38
N ARG A 53 -4.12 7.56 -5.94
CA ARG A 53 -3.05 6.59 -5.71
C ARG A 53 -1.70 7.27 -5.69
N ALA A 54 -0.76 6.67 -4.99
CA ALA A 54 0.62 7.10 -5.01
C ALA A 54 1.38 6.37 -6.12
N VAL A 55 2.03 7.12 -6.98
CA VAL A 55 2.86 6.59 -8.07
C VAL A 55 4.20 7.33 -8.06
N GLY A 56 5.29 6.59 -7.86
CA GLY A 56 6.63 7.19 -7.87
C GLY A 56 6.82 8.31 -6.85
N GLY A 57 6.23 8.17 -5.66
CA GLY A 57 6.30 9.19 -4.61
C GLY A 57 5.36 10.39 -4.80
N ARG A 58 4.57 10.39 -5.87
CA ARG A 58 3.60 11.45 -6.15
C ARG A 58 2.18 10.93 -6.07
N THR A 59 1.29 11.75 -5.55
CA THR A 59 -0.15 11.44 -5.52
C THR A 59 -0.79 11.80 -6.85
N GLN A 60 -1.43 10.82 -7.46
CA GLN A 60 -2.21 11.02 -8.69
C GLN A 60 -3.68 10.81 -8.38
N SER A 61 -4.52 11.70 -8.87
CA SER A 61 -5.96 11.62 -8.75
C SER A 61 -6.60 11.59 -10.13
N ARG A 62 -7.62 10.76 -10.28
CA ARG A 62 -8.36 10.62 -11.52
C ARG A 62 -9.85 10.59 -11.24
N PHE A 63 -10.62 11.35 -12.00
CA PHE A 63 -12.07 11.28 -11.93
C PHE A 63 -12.60 10.06 -12.64
N LEU A 64 -13.60 9.43 -12.04
CA LEU A 64 -14.23 8.22 -12.56
C LEU A 64 -15.73 8.42 -12.73
N SER A 65 -16.31 7.72 -13.70
CA SER A 65 -17.76 7.57 -13.78
C SER A 65 -18.27 6.64 -12.67
N ALA A 66 -19.58 6.62 -12.45
CA ALA A 66 -20.19 5.73 -11.45
C ALA A 66 -19.85 4.25 -11.69
N ALA A 67 -19.90 3.81 -12.95
CA ALA A 67 -19.53 2.44 -13.32
C ALA A 67 -18.06 2.15 -13.07
N GLN A 68 -17.19 3.08 -13.43
CA GLN A 68 -15.75 2.96 -13.18
C GLN A 68 -15.44 2.96 -11.67
N ALA A 69 -16.15 3.76 -10.90
CA ALA A 69 -15.99 3.82 -9.45
C ALA A 69 -16.37 2.50 -8.78
N THR A 70 -17.46 1.87 -9.20
CA THR A 70 -17.85 0.54 -8.71
C THR A 70 -16.78 -0.50 -9.01
N LEU A 71 -16.28 -0.49 -10.22
CA LEU A 71 -15.21 -1.42 -10.64
C LEU A 71 -13.91 -1.16 -9.87
N ALA A 72 -13.51 0.10 -9.74
CA ALA A 72 -12.33 0.48 -8.99
C ALA A 72 -12.43 0.06 -7.51
N GLY A 73 -13.61 0.22 -6.90
CA GLY A 73 -13.86 -0.24 -5.53
C GLY A 73 -13.60 -1.72 -5.36
N ARG A 74 -14.09 -2.55 -6.26
CA ARG A 74 -13.83 -4.01 -6.26
C ARG A 74 -12.35 -4.33 -6.43
N GLN A 75 -11.67 -3.60 -7.31
CA GLN A 75 -10.23 -3.77 -7.53
C GLN A 75 -9.41 -3.41 -6.28
N ILE A 76 -9.82 -2.38 -5.56
CA ILE A 76 -9.19 -1.97 -4.30
C ILE A 76 -9.43 -3.01 -3.21
N GLU A 77 -10.65 -3.52 -3.06
CA GLU A 77 -10.97 -4.58 -2.10
C GLU A 77 -10.14 -5.84 -2.35
N ARG A 78 -10.04 -6.27 -3.60
CA ARG A 78 -9.21 -7.41 -3.97
C ARG A 78 -7.73 -7.15 -3.66
N GLY A 79 -7.26 -5.93 -3.88
CA GLY A 79 -5.90 -5.52 -3.54
C GLY A 79 -5.64 -5.59 -2.05
N GLN A 80 -6.60 -5.18 -1.23
CA GLN A 80 -6.51 -5.27 0.22
C GLN A 80 -6.49 -6.72 0.71
N GLN A 81 -7.33 -7.56 0.13
CA GLN A 81 -7.34 -8.99 0.44
C GLN A 81 -6.01 -9.65 0.08
N PHE A 82 -5.49 -9.36 -1.10
CA PHE A 82 -4.19 -9.85 -1.53
C PHE A 82 -3.07 -9.43 -0.58
N ARG A 83 -3.06 -8.17 -0.18
CA ARG A 83 -2.09 -7.66 0.78
C ARG A 83 -2.18 -8.38 2.13
N SER A 84 -3.38 -8.61 2.62
CA SER A 84 -3.61 -9.35 3.85
C SER A 84 -3.09 -10.79 3.75
N GLU A 85 -3.33 -11.46 2.64
CA GLU A 85 -2.83 -12.83 2.41
C GLU A 85 -1.30 -12.88 2.35
N VAL A 86 -0.69 -11.88 1.71
CA VAL A 86 0.77 -11.75 1.67
C VAL A 86 1.32 -11.54 3.08
N ASP A 87 0.70 -10.69 3.89
CA ASP A 87 1.11 -10.46 5.27
C ASP A 87 1.00 -11.73 6.12
N HIS A 88 -0.06 -12.51 5.95
CA HIS A 88 -0.22 -13.80 6.63
C HIS A 88 0.84 -14.82 6.18
N PHE A 89 1.14 -14.84 4.91
CA PHE A 89 2.19 -15.70 4.37
C PHE A 89 3.57 -15.29 4.92
N TRP A 90 3.86 -14.01 4.97
CA TRP A 90 5.08 -13.48 5.59
C TRP A 90 5.25 -13.99 7.03
N LYS A 91 4.21 -13.87 7.84
CA LYS A 91 4.24 -14.32 9.24
C LYS A 91 4.57 -15.80 9.34
N ARG A 92 3.99 -16.63 8.48
CA ARG A 92 4.30 -18.07 8.46
C ARG A 92 5.74 -18.33 8.04
N CYS A 93 6.24 -17.60 7.06
CA CYS A 93 7.63 -17.71 6.62
C CYS A 93 8.61 -17.29 7.73
N GLU A 94 8.31 -16.23 8.43
CA GLU A 94 9.12 -15.75 9.55
C GLU A 94 9.13 -16.74 10.71
N GLN A 95 8.00 -17.37 11.02
CA GLN A 95 7.93 -18.42 12.02
C GLN A 95 8.80 -19.63 11.65
N GLU A 96 8.82 -20.00 10.39
CA GLU A 96 9.66 -21.07 9.92
C GLU A 96 11.14 -20.70 9.97
N ALA A 97 11.47 -19.47 9.59
CA ALA A 97 12.82 -18.93 9.71
C ALA A 97 13.29 -18.90 11.17
N ASP A 98 12.42 -18.52 12.09
CA ASP A 98 12.73 -18.55 13.53
C ASP A 98 13.00 -19.97 14.05
N ARG A 99 12.27 -20.96 13.53
CA ARG A 99 12.57 -22.36 13.85
C ARG A 99 13.94 -22.78 13.38
N GLU A 100 14.31 -22.41 12.17
CA GLU A 100 15.63 -22.69 11.64
C GLU A 100 16.73 -22.05 12.49
N LEU A 101 16.51 -20.82 12.94
CA LEU A 101 17.44 -20.14 13.84
C LEU A 101 17.55 -20.83 15.20
N SER A 102 16.44 -21.38 15.70
CA SER A 102 16.44 -22.10 16.98
C SER A 102 17.19 -23.43 16.89
N ASN A 103 17.29 -24.04 15.71
CA ASN A 103 17.99 -25.28 15.47
C ASN A 103 18.79 -25.23 14.18
N PRO A 104 19.88 -24.45 14.15
CA PRO A 104 20.65 -24.21 12.92
C PRO A 104 21.32 -25.46 12.35
N GLU A 105 21.53 -26.49 13.18
CA GLU A 105 22.12 -27.77 12.74
C GLU A 105 21.12 -28.62 11.95
N ALA A 106 19.83 -28.42 12.14
CA ALA A 106 18.78 -29.13 11.42
C ALA A 106 18.44 -28.46 10.07
N ALA A 107 18.86 -27.25 9.85
CA ALA A 107 18.64 -26.54 8.59
C ALA A 107 19.54 -27.18 7.50
N PRO A 108 19.03 -27.28 6.25
CA PRO A 108 19.87 -27.72 5.15
C PRO A 108 21.04 -26.74 5.01
N GLN A 109 22.21 -27.22 5.29
CA GLN A 109 23.43 -26.42 5.14
C GLN A 109 23.70 -26.23 3.65
N GLU A 110 23.23 -25.17 3.11
CA GLU A 110 23.85 -24.63 1.92
C GLU A 110 25.27 -24.26 2.28
N ALA A 111 26.22 -24.88 1.57
CA ALA A 111 27.64 -24.79 1.75
C ALA A 111 28.08 -23.63 2.63
N ALA A 112 28.42 -23.92 3.87
CA ALA A 112 28.87 -22.91 4.81
C ALA A 112 30.10 -22.23 4.22
N LYS A 113 29.89 -21.15 3.52
CA LYS A 113 30.99 -20.26 3.23
C LYS A 113 31.44 -19.72 4.57
N LYS A 114 32.58 -20.17 5.03
CA LYS A 114 33.27 -19.53 6.11
C LYS A 114 33.64 -18.10 5.73
N GLY A 115 32.62 -17.29 5.63
CA GLY A 115 32.77 -15.88 5.49
C GLY A 115 32.72 -15.24 6.85
N GLY A 116 33.72 -15.49 7.65
CA GLY A 116 33.92 -14.70 8.85
C GLY A 116 34.31 -13.27 8.51
N SER A 117 33.55 -12.62 7.71
CA SER A 117 33.71 -11.20 7.55
C SER A 117 33.15 -10.56 8.80
N LYS A 118 34.05 -10.23 9.71
CA LYS A 118 33.74 -9.27 10.74
C LYS A 118 33.22 -8.04 10.02
N ARG A 119 31.91 -7.80 10.09
CA ARG A 119 31.37 -6.54 9.64
C ARG A 119 32.05 -5.45 10.45
N ARG A 120 33.01 -4.79 9.84
CA ARG A 120 33.44 -3.53 10.35
C ARG A 120 32.20 -2.66 10.43
N SER A 121 31.78 -2.38 11.65
CA SER A 121 30.83 -1.30 11.88
C SER A 121 31.43 -0.07 11.18
N LYS A 122 30.79 0.37 10.14
CA LYS A 122 31.14 1.63 9.52
C LYS A 122 31.10 2.68 10.63
N PRO A 123 32.14 3.47 10.82
CA PRO A 123 32.06 4.57 11.74
C PRO A 123 30.87 5.41 11.29
N ARG A 124 30.00 5.65 12.23
CA ARG A 124 28.85 6.52 12.04
C ARG A 124 29.37 7.83 11.47
N SER A 125 29.05 8.11 10.20
CA SER A 125 29.38 9.38 9.62
C SER A 125 28.74 10.48 10.46
N GLU A 126 29.56 11.32 11.02
CA GLU A 126 29.09 12.49 11.75
C GLU A 126 28.15 13.29 10.85
N PRO A 127 27.01 13.73 11.37
CA PRO A 127 26.14 14.61 10.61
C PRO A 127 26.94 15.86 10.24
N PRO A 128 26.79 16.37 9.01
CA PRO A 128 27.49 17.57 8.62
C PRO A 128 27.10 18.69 9.57
N PRO A 129 28.06 19.53 9.97
CA PRO A 129 27.75 20.63 10.85
C PRO A 129 26.66 21.49 10.22
N SER A 130 25.61 21.70 10.96
CA SER A 130 24.54 22.59 10.55
C SER A 130 25.15 23.93 10.17
N ARG A 131 24.98 24.32 8.93
CA ARG A 131 25.35 25.67 8.51
C ARG A 131 24.59 26.66 9.39
N LYS A 132 25.28 27.30 10.27
CA LYS A 132 24.74 28.47 10.92
C LYS A 132 24.42 29.48 9.82
N SER A 133 23.13 29.69 9.59
CA SER A 133 22.68 30.78 8.76
C SER A 133 23.31 32.06 9.32
N LYS A 134 24.12 32.71 8.53
CA LYS A 134 24.61 34.04 8.88
C LYS A 134 23.42 34.97 9.07
N PRO A 135 23.23 35.58 10.23
CA PRO A 135 22.34 36.72 10.32
C PRO A 135 22.96 37.84 9.49
N SER A 136 22.26 38.21 8.44
CA SER A 136 22.62 39.43 7.70
C SER A 136 22.31 40.66 8.56
#